data_072b8028bbb768108a2a662ae3a00585
#
_entry.id   072b8028bbb768108a2a662ae3a00585
#
_cell.length_a   1.000
_cell.length_b   1.000
_cell.length_c   1.000
_cell.angle_alpha   90.00
_cell.angle_beta   90.00
_cell.angle_gamma   90.00
#
_symmetry.space_group_name_H-M   'P 1'
#
loop_
_entity.id
_entity.type
_entity.pdbx_description
1 polymer ?
#
loop_
_entity_poly.entity_id
_entity_poly.type
_entity_poly.pdbx_seq_one_letter_code
_entity_poly.pdbx_strand_id
1 'polypeptide(L)'
;TSSGSIPYSSRDPDGAGPQTAGIVFGGQTTTPEPSRSNTSVTYDGSAWTSAPSMNTRRRSVTGSGTQTAAITAGGAGLAGGSPEGPMANTESYNGSSWINETALPSPKSGGGQLGSETTLLRFGGGPGTQTATLDYDGSAWTAGGNLNTARESSIGGAGTSSLGLVFGGGPSIVATESYDGTSFTSGANMST
;
A
#
# COMPACT_ATOMS: atom_id res chain seq x y z
N THR A 1 19.13 -19.38 8.89
CA THR A 1 18.03 -19.61 9.83
C THR A 1 16.73 -19.23 9.15
N SER A 2 15.75 -20.15 9.09
CA SER A 2 14.44 -19.86 8.54
C SER A 2 13.67 -19.01 9.56
N SER A 3 13.28 -17.81 9.18
CA SER A 3 12.29 -17.02 9.90
C SER A 3 10.94 -17.71 9.77
N GLY A 4 10.10 -17.70 10.80
CA GLY A 4 8.79 -18.34 10.82
C GLY A 4 7.90 -17.94 9.64
N SER A 5 6.97 -18.80 9.25
CA SER A 5 5.99 -18.49 8.19
C SER A 5 4.91 -17.54 8.71
N ILE A 6 4.39 -16.69 7.82
CA ILE A 6 3.19 -15.89 8.10
C ILE A 6 2.04 -16.83 8.47
N PRO A 7 1.32 -16.59 9.58
CA PRO A 7 0.34 -17.54 10.13
C PRO A 7 -0.98 -17.62 9.36
N TYR A 8 -1.11 -16.91 8.24
CA TYR A 8 -2.27 -17.02 7.35
C TYR A 8 -1.85 -17.00 5.87
N SER A 9 -2.57 -17.74 5.05
CA SER A 9 -2.34 -17.75 3.59
C SER A 9 -3.06 -16.56 2.97
N SER A 10 -2.32 -15.69 2.26
CA SER A 10 -2.88 -14.53 1.60
C SER A 10 -2.17 -14.23 0.28
N ARG A 11 -2.94 -13.77 -0.72
CA ARG A 11 -2.46 -13.11 -1.93
C ARG A 11 -2.67 -11.60 -1.79
N ASP A 12 -1.83 -10.81 -2.42
CA ASP A 12 -1.92 -9.34 -2.49
C ASP A 12 -2.05 -8.64 -1.11
N PRO A 13 -1.40 -9.14 -0.03
CA PRO A 13 -1.21 -8.37 1.17
C PRO A 13 -0.15 -7.30 0.92
N ASP A 14 -0.05 -6.34 1.81
CA ASP A 14 1.11 -5.46 1.87
C ASP A 14 1.53 -5.27 3.33
N GLY A 15 2.59 -4.52 3.55
CA GLY A 15 3.12 -4.34 4.88
C GLY A 15 3.96 -3.09 5.04
N ALA A 16 4.47 -2.92 6.25
CA ALA A 16 5.32 -1.80 6.62
C ALA A 16 6.37 -2.24 7.65
N GLY A 17 7.43 -1.46 7.77
CA GLY A 17 8.48 -1.65 8.76
C GLY A 17 9.72 -2.38 8.24
N PRO A 18 10.81 -2.35 9.04
CA PRO A 18 12.07 -3.00 8.71
C PRO A 18 12.01 -4.52 8.98
N GLN A 19 13.06 -5.23 8.54
CA GLN A 19 13.21 -6.67 8.67
C GLN A 19 13.04 -7.21 10.12
N THR A 20 13.35 -6.42 11.12
CA THR A 20 13.29 -6.80 12.54
C THR A 20 12.02 -6.36 13.25
N ALA A 21 11.16 -5.58 12.60
CA ALA A 21 9.92 -5.05 13.15
C ALA A 21 8.93 -4.72 12.02
N GLY A 22 8.30 -5.76 11.47
CA GLY A 22 7.36 -5.63 10.35
C GLY A 22 5.92 -5.82 10.77
N ILE A 23 5.01 -5.25 9.99
CA ILE A 23 3.58 -5.55 10.02
C ILE A 23 3.12 -5.93 8.61
N VAL A 24 2.29 -6.95 8.49
CA VAL A 24 1.63 -7.35 7.24
C VAL A 24 0.13 -7.37 7.47
N PHE A 25 -0.63 -6.90 6.49
CA PHE A 25 -2.07 -6.75 6.63
C PHE A 25 -2.84 -6.93 5.33
N GLY A 26 -4.12 -7.25 5.45
CA GLY A 26 -5.03 -7.37 4.33
C GLY A 26 -4.74 -8.54 3.39
N GLY A 27 -5.06 -8.34 2.13
CA GLY A 27 -4.89 -9.35 1.08
C GLY A 27 -6.11 -10.24 0.89
N GLN A 28 -5.92 -11.31 0.14
CA GLN A 28 -6.98 -12.26 -0.20
C GLN A 28 -6.61 -13.65 0.30
N THR A 29 -7.45 -14.24 1.15
CA THR A 29 -7.33 -15.65 1.57
C THR A 29 -7.98 -16.57 0.55
N THR A 30 -7.59 -17.85 0.50
CA THR A 30 -8.08 -18.81 -0.47
C THR A 30 -9.37 -19.50 -0.06
N THR A 31 -9.76 -19.39 1.21
CA THR A 31 -10.97 -20.04 1.77
C THR A 31 -11.48 -19.27 3.00
N PRO A 32 -12.83 -19.08 3.14
CA PRO A 32 -13.87 -19.27 2.12
C PRO A 32 -13.93 -18.09 1.14
N GLU A 33 -14.37 -18.33 -0.07
CA GLU A 33 -14.62 -17.28 -1.06
C GLU A 33 -15.90 -16.46 -0.74
N PRO A 34 -15.93 -15.14 -1.02
CA PRO A 34 -14.89 -14.24 -1.50
C PRO A 34 -14.07 -13.69 -0.32
N SER A 35 -12.80 -13.93 -0.35
CA SER A 35 -11.94 -13.90 0.82
C SER A 35 -11.01 -12.69 0.87
N ARG A 36 -11.54 -11.51 1.10
CA ARG A 36 -10.75 -10.34 1.49
C ARG A 36 -10.46 -10.42 2.96
N SER A 37 -9.23 -10.13 3.32
CA SER A 37 -8.79 -10.15 4.71
C SER A 37 -8.74 -8.74 5.30
N ASN A 38 -9.02 -8.64 6.58
CA ASN A 38 -8.64 -7.53 7.43
C ASN A 38 -7.60 -7.95 8.48
N THR A 39 -7.09 -9.18 8.38
CA THR A 39 -6.09 -9.70 9.31
C THR A 39 -4.83 -8.89 9.25
N SER A 40 -4.23 -8.65 10.40
CA SER A 40 -2.89 -8.08 10.54
C SER A 40 -2.04 -8.98 11.41
N VAL A 41 -0.75 -9.05 11.11
CA VAL A 41 0.25 -9.79 11.88
C VAL A 41 1.53 -8.96 11.96
N THR A 42 2.20 -9.03 13.09
CA THR A 42 3.48 -8.37 13.32
C THR A 42 4.61 -9.38 13.39
N TYR A 43 5.80 -8.95 12.97
CA TYR A 43 7.05 -9.71 12.99
C TYR A 43 8.08 -9.00 13.88
N ASP A 44 8.69 -9.69 14.83
CA ASP A 44 9.66 -9.15 15.78
C ASP A 44 11.13 -9.44 15.41
N GLY A 45 11.38 -9.91 14.19
CA GLY A 45 12.70 -10.36 13.74
C GLY A 45 12.92 -11.87 13.90
N SER A 46 12.04 -12.57 14.62
CA SER A 46 12.11 -14.02 14.86
C SER A 46 10.79 -14.74 14.63
N ALA A 47 9.68 -14.16 15.06
CA ALA A 47 8.36 -14.78 15.04
C ALA A 47 7.25 -13.83 14.57
N TRP A 48 6.19 -14.42 14.04
CA TRP A 48 4.96 -13.72 13.68
C TRP A 48 3.93 -13.83 14.79
N THR A 49 3.30 -12.72 15.12
CA THR A 49 2.24 -12.64 16.15
C THR A 49 1.00 -11.96 15.57
N SER A 50 -0.19 -12.41 15.98
CA SER A 50 -1.45 -11.76 15.57
C SER A 50 -1.51 -10.34 16.12
N ALA A 51 -1.93 -9.41 15.28
CA ALA A 51 -2.18 -8.01 15.62
C ALA A 51 -3.67 -7.69 15.44
N PRO A 52 -4.17 -6.58 16.00
CA PRO A 52 -5.53 -6.10 15.75
C PRO A 52 -5.85 -5.98 14.27
N SER A 53 -7.02 -6.44 13.86
CA SER A 53 -7.46 -6.43 12.47
C SER A 53 -7.79 -5.01 12.00
N MET A 54 -7.59 -4.73 10.70
CA MET A 54 -8.11 -3.53 10.05
C MET A 54 -9.63 -3.44 10.20
N ASN A 55 -10.18 -2.23 10.16
CA ASN A 55 -11.62 -2.00 10.19
C ASN A 55 -12.30 -2.51 8.91
N THR A 56 -11.60 -2.46 7.78
CA THR A 56 -12.15 -2.81 6.48
C THR A 56 -11.39 -3.96 5.83
N ARG A 57 -12.15 -4.98 5.40
CA ARG A 57 -11.59 -6.10 4.62
C ARG A 57 -11.23 -5.64 3.21
N ARG A 58 -9.98 -5.84 2.79
CA ARG A 58 -9.49 -5.43 1.47
C ARG A 58 -8.32 -6.27 0.98
N ARG A 59 -8.20 -6.41 -0.34
CA ARG A 59 -7.05 -6.94 -1.07
C ARG A 59 -6.44 -5.87 -1.96
N SER A 60 -5.33 -6.17 -2.63
CA SER A 60 -4.61 -5.21 -3.47
C SER A 60 -4.35 -3.92 -2.70
N VAL A 61 -3.95 -4.09 -1.46
CA VAL A 61 -3.61 -3.02 -0.52
C VAL A 61 -2.25 -2.44 -0.85
N THR A 62 -1.98 -1.26 -0.30
CA THR A 62 -0.66 -0.64 -0.30
C THR A 62 -0.30 -0.31 1.15
N GLY A 63 0.94 -0.57 1.54
CA GLY A 63 1.44 -0.39 2.89
C GLY A 63 2.64 0.54 2.96
N SER A 64 2.73 1.35 4.01
CA SER A 64 3.87 2.23 4.28
C SER A 64 3.97 2.53 5.78
N GLY A 65 5.12 3.05 6.22
CA GLY A 65 5.36 3.39 7.61
C GLY A 65 6.20 2.37 8.37
N THR A 66 5.88 2.16 9.65
CA THR A 66 6.58 1.24 10.55
C THR A 66 5.63 0.21 11.14
N GLN A 67 6.14 -0.76 11.90
CA GLN A 67 5.33 -1.77 12.58
C GLN A 67 4.27 -1.16 13.51
N THR A 68 4.57 -0.05 14.19
CA THR A 68 3.70 0.60 15.17
C THR A 68 3.03 1.88 14.64
N ALA A 69 3.31 2.26 13.40
CA ALA A 69 2.81 3.47 12.75
C ALA A 69 2.71 3.22 11.24
N ALA A 70 1.81 2.31 10.87
CA ALA A 70 1.58 1.91 9.48
C ALA A 70 0.33 2.60 8.92
N ILE A 71 0.30 2.77 7.60
CA ILE A 71 -0.85 3.33 6.90
C ILE A 71 -1.14 2.54 5.63
N THR A 72 -2.43 2.42 5.31
CA THR A 72 -2.93 1.84 4.05
C THR A 72 -4.01 2.73 3.47
N ALA A 73 -3.99 2.95 2.17
CA ALA A 73 -4.97 3.78 1.48
C ALA A 73 -5.50 3.09 0.21
N GLY A 74 -6.81 2.99 0.08
CA GLY A 74 -7.45 2.30 -1.02
C GLY A 74 -7.46 0.78 -0.86
N GLY A 75 -7.26 0.07 -1.96
CA GLY A 75 -7.42 -1.38 -2.07
C GLY A 75 -8.70 -1.75 -2.80
N ALA A 76 -8.98 -3.05 -2.88
CA ALA A 76 -10.21 -3.56 -3.48
C ALA A 76 -11.03 -4.33 -2.45
N GLY A 77 -12.32 -4.05 -2.38
CA GLY A 77 -13.23 -4.64 -1.41
C GLY A 77 -14.69 -4.37 -1.73
N LEU A 78 -15.54 -4.62 -0.75
CA LEU A 78 -16.98 -4.32 -0.81
C LEU A 78 -17.23 -2.97 -0.12
N ALA A 79 -16.96 -1.87 -0.81
CA ALA A 79 -17.34 -0.55 -0.34
C ALA A 79 -18.87 -0.42 -0.44
N GLY A 80 -19.55 -0.62 0.67
CA GLY A 80 -21.02 -0.47 0.73
C GLY A 80 -21.83 -1.60 0.09
N GLY A 81 -21.21 -2.78 -0.18
CA GLY A 81 -21.92 -3.93 -0.72
C GLY A 81 -21.26 -4.56 -1.94
N SER A 82 -22.05 -5.29 -2.74
CA SER A 82 -21.61 -5.89 -4.03
C SER A 82 -21.99 -4.94 -5.18
N PRO A 83 -21.19 -4.85 -6.28
CA PRO A 83 -20.01 -5.64 -6.60
C PRO A 83 -18.72 -5.15 -5.93
N GLU A 84 -17.70 -6.00 -5.94
CA GLU A 84 -16.36 -5.65 -5.51
C GLU A 84 -15.75 -4.58 -6.41
N GLY A 85 -15.06 -3.61 -5.82
CA GLY A 85 -14.40 -2.55 -6.57
C GLY A 85 -13.31 -1.84 -5.77
N PRO A 86 -12.66 -0.85 -6.39
CA PRO A 86 -11.73 0.02 -5.71
C PRO A 86 -12.36 0.73 -4.51
N MET A 87 -11.56 1.00 -3.50
CA MET A 87 -11.99 1.64 -2.25
C MET A 87 -11.29 2.98 -2.05
N ALA A 88 -11.95 3.90 -1.33
CA ALA A 88 -11.36 5.16 -0.91
C ALA A 88 -10.87 5.13 0.55
N ASN A 89 -11.18 4.10 1.31
CA ASN A 89 -10.84 4.01 2.73
C ASN A 89 -9.34 4.13 2.97
N THR A 90 -8.96 4.98 3.93
CA THR A 90 -7.62 5.08 4.48
C THR A 90 -7.68 4.65 5.95
N GLU A 91 -6.73 3.84 6.38
CA GLU A 91 -6.59 3.41 7.78
C GLU A 91 -5.14 3.50 8.21
N SER A 92 -4.91 4.02 9.41
CA SER A 92 -3.60 4.02 10.07
C SER A 92 -3.58 3.05 11.25
N TYR A 93 -2.41 2.49 11.55
CA TYR A 93 -2.17 1.63 12.70
C TYR A 93 -1.27 2.33 13.71
N ASN A 94 -1.70 2.43 14.95
CA ASN A 94 -0.96 3.13 16.02
C ASN A 94 -0.18 2.20 16.97
N GLY A 95 0.05 0.95 16.57
CA GLY A 95 0.69 -0.07 17.40
C GLY A 95 -0.29 -0.91 18.25
N SER A 96 -1.54 -0.47 18.38
CA SER A 96 -2.55 -1.16 19.20
C SER A 96 -3.93 -1.28 18.54
N SER A 97 -4.24 -0.44 17.55
CA SER A 97 -5.51 -0.46 16.82
C SER A 97 -5.38 0.20 15.45
N TRP A 98 -6.30 -0.15 14.54
CA TRP A 98 -6.48 0.55 13.27
C TRP A 98 -7.52 1.66 13.43
N ILE A 99 -7.21 2.83 12.85
CA ILE A 99 -8.01 4.05 12.92
C ILE A 99 -8.38 4.46 11.50
N ASN A 100 -9.65 4.84 11.29
CA ASN A 100 -10.08 5.37 10.01
C ASN A 100 -9.59 6.81 9.86
N GLU A 101 -8.92 7.08 8.76
CA GLU A 101 -8.41 8.38 8.37
C GLU A 101 -9.23 9.00 7.25
N THR A 102 -8.86 10.23 6.84
CA THR A 102 -9.48 10.91 5.69
C THR A 102 -9.37 10.04 4.44
N ALA A 103 -10.51 9.77 3.82
CA ALA A 103 -10.58 8.92 2.63
C ALA A 103 -9.92 9.57 1.42
N LEU A 104 -9.42 8.74 0.49
CA LEU A 104 -8.97 9.19 -0.82
C LEU A 104 -10.07 9.97 -1.55
N PRO A 105 -9.72 11.01 -2.35
CA PRO A 105 -10.69 11.79 -3.14
C PRO A 105 -11.45 10.94 -4.17
N SER A 106 -10.88 9.82 -4.57
CA SER A 106 -11.53 8.83 -5.44
C SER A 106 -11.07 7.42 -5.10
N PRO A 107 -11.92 6.39 -5.27
CA PRO A 107 -11.55 5.01 -5.01
C PRO A 107 -10.36 4.56 -5.86
N LYS A 108 -9.40 3.86 -5.24
CA LYS A 108 -8.19 3.34 -5.87
C LYS A 108 -7.90 1.92 -5.39
N SER A 109 -7.40 1.05 -6.28
CA SER A 109 -6.89 -0.28 -5.94
C SER A 109 -5.48 -0.47 -6.48
N GLY A 110 -4.65 -1.26 -5.82
CA GLY A 110 -3.25 -1.40 -6.20
C GLY A 110 -2.51 -0.06 -6.15
N GLY A 111 -1.54 0.11 -7.02
CA GLY A 111 -0.66 1.27 -7.00
C GLY A 111 0.54 1.04 -6.08
N GLY A 112 1.16 2.11 -5.64
CA GLY A 112 2.22 2.11 -4.66
C GLY A 112 2.10 3.30 -3.70
N GLN A 113 2.85 3.25 -2.61
CA GLN A 113 2.93 4.36 -1.67
C GLN A 113 4.29 4.41 -0.97
N LEU A 114 4.69 5.61 -0.55
CA LEU A 114 5.94 5.90 0.16
C LEU A 114 5.65 6.88 1.29
N GLY A 115 6.36 6.73 2.41
CA GLY A 115 6.28 7.67 3.52
C GLY A 115 5.80 7.05 4.82
N SER A 116 5.12 7.85 5.63
CA SER A 116 4.63 7.51 6.97
C SER A 116 3.13 7.78 7.09
N GLU A 117 2.56 7.49 8.25
CA GLU A 117 1.13 7.77 8.53
C GLU A 117 0.80 9.27 8.53
N THR A 118 1.79 10.15 8.64
CA THR A 118 1.60 11.61 8.65
C THR A 118 2.07 12.31 7.38
N THR A 119 2.87 11.63 6.55
CA THR A 119 3.36 12.19 5.28
C THR A 119 3.50 11.06 4.26
N LEU A 120 2.55 10.94 3.35
CA LEU A 120 2.45 9.82 2.43
C LEU A 120 2.30 10.31 1.00
N LEU A 121 3.08 9.75 0.09
CA LEU A 121 2.89 9.85 -1.35
C LEU A 121 2.28 8.55 -1.86
N ARG A 122 1.11 8.62 -2.48
CA ARG A 122 0.46 7.51 -3.18
C ARG A 122 0.50 7.74 -4.68
N PHE A 123 0.81 6.72 -5.46
CA PHE A 123 1.02 6.85 -6.91
C PHE A 123 0.42 5.69 -7.70
N GLY A 124 -0.09 6.01 -8.89
CA GLY A 124 -0.69 5.04 -9.81
C GLY A 124 -1.92 4.33 -9.25
N GLY A 125 -2.11 3.10 -9.66
CA GLY A 125 -3.21 2.24 -9.23
C GLY A 125 -4.40 2.26 -10.19
N GLY A 126 -5.34 1.34 -9.95
CA GLY A 126 -6.61 1.24 -10.71
C GLY A 126 -7.72 2.15 -10.18
N PRO A 127 -8.82 2.31 -10.95
CA PRO A 127 -9.10 1.58 -12.18
C PRO A 127 -8.30 2.10 -13.38
N GLY A 128 -7.77 1.16 -14.17
CA GLY A 128 -6.90 1.44 -15.30
C GLY A 128 -5.52 1.98 -14.90
N THR A 129 -4.63 2.12 -15.88
CA THR A 129 -3.29 2.70 -15.63
C THR A 129 -3.39 4.20 -15.35
N GLN A 130 -2.70 4.67 -14.33
CA GLN A 130 -2.76 6.05 -13.86
C GLN A 130 -1.37 6.67 -13.75
N THR A 131 -1.26 7.96 -14.09
CA THR A 131 -0.10 8.80 -13.74
C THR A 131 -0.34 9.61 -12.48
N ALA A 132 -1.59 9.75 -12.04
CA ALA A 132 -1.96 10.58 -10.92
C ALA A 132 -1.29 10.12 -9.61
N THR A 133 -0.86 11.08 -8.83
CA THR A 133 -0.36 10.88 -7.48
C THR A 133 -1.17 11.72 -6.48
N LEU A 134 -1.11 11.31 -5.23
CA LEU A 134 -1.77 11.98 -4.12
C LEU A 134 -0.81 12.08 -2.95
N ASP A 135 -0.70 13.27 -2.39
CA ASP A 135 0.04 13.56 -1.17
C ASP A 135 -0.92 13.62 0.02
N TYR A 136 -0.53 12.97 1.12
CA TYR A 136 -1.24 13.00 2.40
C TYR A 136 -0.38 13.70 3.45
N ASP A 137 -0.93 14.70 4.12
CA ASP A 137 -0.26 15.49 5.14
C ASP A 137 -0.56 15.05 6.60
N GLY A 138 -1.19 13.88 6.78
CA GLY A 138 -1.69 13.39 8.07
C GLY A 138 -3.14 13.78 8.35
N SER A 139 -3.75 14.61 7.51
CA SER A 139 -5.14 15.08 7.67
C SER A 139 -5.93 15.10 6.36
N ALA A 140 -5.30 15.47 5.26
CA ALA A 140 -5.94 15.66 3.97
C ALA A 140 -5.12 15.10 2.81
N TRP A 141 -5.82 14.74 1.72
CA TRP A 141 -5.22 14.33 0.47
C TRP A 141 -5.24 15.48 -0.53
N THR A 142 -4.10 15.74 -1.16
CA THR A 142 -3.94 16.72 -2.24
C THR A 142 -3.34 16.07 -3.48
N ALA A 143 -3.57 16.65 -4.65
CA ALA A 143 -2.94 16.16 -5.88
C ALA A 143 -1.44 16.49 -5.88
N GLY A 144 -0.61 15.48 -6.13
CA GLY A 144 0.84 15.62 -6.31
C GLY A 144 1.26 15.73 -7.76
N GLY A 145 2.57 15.73 -8.01
CA GLY A 145 3.16 15.71 -9.34
C GLY A 145 2.92 14.35 -10.02
N ASN A 146 2.47 14.34 -11.27
CA ASN A 146 2.17 13.11 -11.99
C ASN A 146 3.41 12.29 -12.32
N LEU A 147 3.28 10.96 -12.30
CA LEU A 147 4.23 10.03 -12.92
C LEU A 147 4.40 10.33 -14.43
N ASN A 148 5.59 10.12 -14.97
CA ASN A 148 5.82 10.17 -16.43
C ASN A 148 5.27 8.90 -17.12
N THR A 149 5.24 7.77 -16.43
CA THR A 149 4.73 6.50 -16.95
C THR A 149 3.49 6.08 -16.17
N ALA A 150 2.38 5.86 -16.85
CA ALA A 150 1.15 5.39 -16.23
C ALA A 150 1.30 3.94 -15.72
N ARG A 151 0.88 3.69 -14.48
CA ARG A 151 1.06 2.40 -13.78
C ARG A 151 -0.23 2.00 -13.06
N GLU A 152 -0.52 0.70 -13.01
CA GLU A 152 -1.76 0.19 -12.37
C GLU A 152 -1.49 -0.63 -11.10
N SER A 153 -0.68 -1.68 -11.21
CA SER A 153 -0.47 -2.66 -10.15
C SER A 153 0.98 -3.11 -10.08
N SER A 154 1.36 -3.80 -9.01
CA SER A 154 2.72 -4.32 -8.81
C SER A 154 3.80 -3.25 -8.93
N ILE A 155 3.51 -2.06 -8.40
CA ILE A 155 4.42 -0.93 -8.42
C ILE A 155 5.29 -1.00 -7.17
N GLY A 156 6.60 -1.07 -7.37
CA GLY A 156 7.56 -0.96 -6.29
C GLY A 156 7.90 0.50 -6.00
N GLY A 157 8.19 0.78 -4.74
CA GLY A 157 8.66 2.08 -4.32
C GLY A 157 9.63 1.97 -3.14
N ALA A 158 10.59 2.90 -3.07
CA ALA A 158 11.54 3.02 -1.98
C ALA A 158 11.83 4.49 -1.69
N GLY A 159 12.08 4.81 -0.44
CA GLY A 159 12.36 6.19 -0.01
C GLY A 159 11.26 6.79 0.86
N THR A 160 11.13 8.11 0.80
CA THR A 160 10.17 8.91 1.56
C THR A 160 9.15 9.58 0.64
N SER A 161 8.11 10.19 1.21
CA SER A 161 7.13 10.99 0.47
C SER A 161 7.71 12.23 -0.23
N SER A 162 8.92 12.66 0.13
CA SER A 162 9.61 13.81 -0.48
C SER A 162 10.87 13.45 -1.26
N LEU A 163 11.33 12.20 -1.16
CA LEU A 163 12.51 11.72 -1.89
C LEU A 163 12.34 10.22 -2.14
N GLY A 164 11.83 9.88 -3.30
CA GLY A 164 11.42 8.51 -3.62
C GLY A 164 11.92 7.99 -4.95
N LEU A 165 11.93 6.68 -5.06
CA LEU A 165 12.13 5.94 -6.29
C LEU A 165 10.91 5.07 -6.54
N VAL A 166 10.34 5.13 -7.76
CA VAL A 166 9.23 4.31 -8.20
C VAL A 166 9.68 3.46 -9.37
N PHE A 167 9.32 2.19 -9.39
CA PHE A 167 9.74 1.25 -10.43
C PHE A 167 8.70 0.16 -10.69
N GLY A 168 8.74 -0.42 -11.89
CA GLY A 168 7.82 -1.49 -12.29
C GLY A 168 6.39 -1.00 -12.48
N GLY A 169 5.45 -1.92 -12.30
CA GLY A 169 4.01 -1.67 -12.45
C GLY A 169 3.45 -2.16 -13.78
N GLY A 170 2.52 -3.12 -13.71
CA GLY A 170 2.01 -3.82 -14.88
C GLY A 170 2.95 -4.90 -15.42
N PRO A 171 2.54 -5.62 -16.46
CA PRO A 171 3.20 -6.86 -16.84
C PRO A 171 4.58 -6.72 -17.49
N SER A 172 5.02 -5.50 -17.84
CA SER A 172 6.28 -5.33 -18.59
C SER A 172 6.91 -3.94 -18.40
N ILE A 173 6.55 -3.20 -17.35
CA ILE A 173 7.11 -1.86 -17.12
C ILE A 173 8.45 -2.00 -16.40
N VAL A 174 9.54 -1.71 -17.11
CA VAL A 174 10.90 -1.66 -16.56
C VAL A 174 11.34 -0.24 -16.18
N ALA A 175 10.52 0.77 -16.51
CA ALA A 175 10.82 2.17 -16.24
C ALA A 175 10.95 2.44 -14.74
N THR A 176 11.91 3.29 -14.40
CA THR A 176 12.05 3.85 -13.05
C THR A 176 11.88 5.36 -13.08
N GLU A 177 11.43 5.93 -11.98
CA GLU A 177 11.24 7.37 -11.84
C GLU A 177 11.65 7.79 -10.43
N SER A 178 12.47 8.84 -10.32
CA SER A 178 12.80 9.46 -9.04
C SER A 178 11.84 10.63 -8.76
N TYR A 179 11.44 10.77 -7.51
CA TYR A 179 10.60 11.85 -7.01
C TYR A 179 11.42 12.77 -6.10
N ASP A 180 11.33 14.08 -6.32
CA ASP A 180 12.10 15.10 -5.56
C ASP A 180 11.24 15.86 -4.52
N GLY A 181 10.02 15.40 -4.27
CA GLY A 181 9.03 16.07 -3.41
C GLY A 181 8.04 16.94 -4.19
N THR A 182 8.21 17.10 -5.51
CA THR A 182 7.34 17.93 -6.36
C THR A 182 7.05 17.28 -7.69
N SER A 183 8.05 16.66 -8.31
CA SER A 183 7.97 16.12 -9.67
C SER A 183 8.71 14.80 -9.82
N PHE A 184 8.34 14.04 -10.86
CA PHE A 184 8.99 12.81 -11.23
C PHE A 184 9.95 13.01 -12.39
N THR A 185 11.14 12.45 -12.28
CA THR A 185 12.15 12.40 -13.33
C THR A 185 12.42 10.96 -13.71
N SER A 186 12.38 10.66 -15.03
CA SER A 186 12.67 9.31 -15.53
C SER A 186 14.13 8.93 -15.29
N GLY A 187 14.33 7.73 -14.73
CA GLY A 187 15.62 7.13 -14.45
C GLY A 187 16.00 6.05 -15.47
N ALA A 188 17.09 5.35 -15.20
CA ALA A 188 17.49 4.19 -15.99
C ALA A 188 16.48 3.05 -15.80
N ASN A 189 16.19 2.32 -16.87
CA ASN A 189 15.33 1.14 -16.79
C ASN A 189 15.98 0.04 -15.94
N MET A 190 15.15 -0.73 -15.24
CA MET A 190 15.62 -1.97 -14.61
C MET A 190 16.15 -2.92 -15.69
N SER A 191 17.26 -3.62 -15.38
CA SER A 191 17.71 -4.73 -16.21
C SER A 191 16.78 -5.94 -16.06
N THR A 192 16.44 -6.59 -17.16
CA THR A 192 15.67 -7.83 -17.19
C THR A 192 16.59 -9.04 -17.13
#